data_50da5ba507aa005ff53203b72956b0fe
#
_entry.id   50da5ba507aa005ff53203b72956b0fe
#
_cell.length_a   1.000
_cell.length_b   1.000
_cell.length_c   1.000
_cell.angle_alpha   90.00
_cell.angle_beta   90.00
_cell.angle_gamma   90.00
#
_symmetry.space_group_name_H-M   'P 1'
#
loop_
_entity.id
_entity.type
_entity.pdbx_description
1 polymer ?
#
loop_
_entity_poly.entity_id
_entity_poly.type
_entity_poly.pdbx_seq_one_letter_code
_entity_poly.pdbx_strand_id
1 'polypeptide(L)'
;YVNENEILYTPEGVRLMECIYIAKVDGEATEDEATKAEATPEESASIAELSGYAKAKAVAASIAGGADFEEAMKAYNEDSSTEEQMLRGYPVAEGSQLYGEEFITGALALENVGDVSDVITTDYGYFILRYAKDLETGEVDFESRKETETEEALTNKKNDAYTEYVNKVLDEADMQIGDLSKLYHVYVGEAVEATVAYASVNADTQLLDMPGGDAVADVKAGASMDVLGSITVDGKTYSFVAVPGTEIKGYIGADELNEMDADAALAVDNAALVSGLGQLDKNPTFTIAMNDGSLIYGELYPEKAPESVGNFVSLANSSFYDGLTFHRVISGFMIQGGDPNGDGTGGPGYAIRGEFSSNGVENDLSHVRGVLSMARSSSNDSAGSQFFIMHADSDSLDGNYAAFGMVLGGLDTVDVIASVPTDSNDKPRTEQVMRTVYVETYGKTYTFTMLED
;
A
#
# COMPACT_ATOMS: atom_id res chain seq x y z
N TYR A 1 21.40 25.37 -0.55
CA TYR A 1 20.85 23.99 -0.52
C TYR A 1 21.89 22.98 -1.02
N VAL A 2 22.46 23.20 -2.22
CA VAL A 2 23.47 22.32 -2.82
C VAL A 2 24.73 22.21 -1.92
N ASN A 3 25.16 23.29 -1.29
CA ASN A 3 26.35 23.30 -0.44
C ASN A 3 26.11 22.69 0.96
N GLU A 4 24.89 22.39 1.34
CA GLU A 4 24.53 21.85 2.66
C GLU A 4 24.14 20.37 2.60
N ASN A 5 24.06 19.76 1.40
CA ASN A 5 23.55 18.42 1.17
C ASN A 5 24.61 17.53 0.51
N GLU A 6 25.26 16.66 1.28
CA GLU A 6 26.29 15.71 0.80
C GLU A 6 25.78 14.77 -0.32
N ILE A 7 24.46 14.60 -0.46
CA ILE A 7 23.81 13.76 -1.48
C ILE A 7 24.05 14.26 -2.92
N LEU A 8 24.47 15.53 -3.08
CA LEU A 8 24.71 16.16 -4.38
C LEU A 8 26.17 16.05 -4.84
N TYR A 9 27.00 15.33 -4.10
CA TYR A 9 28.36 15.02 -4.51
C TYR A 9 28.44 13.62 -5.10
N THR A 10 29.13 13.48 -6.23
CA THR A 10 29.50 12.17 -6.77
C THR A 10 30.68 11.64 -5.96
N PRO A 11 30.55 10.52 -5.22
CA PRO A 11 31.66 9.89 -4.53
C PRO A 11 32.73 9.38 -5.51
N GLU A 12 33.93 9.07 -4.99
CA GLU A 12 34.97 8.42 -5.78
C GLU A 12 34.55 7.02 -6.21
N GLY A 13 34.80 6.65 -7.46
CA GLY A 13 34.56 5.31 -7.99
C GLY A 13 33.14 5.01 -8.46
N VAL A 14 32.31 6.04 -8.64
CA VAL A 14 30.98 5.85 -9.24
C VAL A 14 31.09 5.65 -10.75
N ARG A 15 30.47 4.57 -11.23
CA ARG A 15 30.39 4.20 -12.65
C ARG A 15 28.98 4.43 -13.16
N LEU A 16 28.84 4.92 -14.38
CA LEU A 16 27.55 5.03 -15.05
C LEU A 16 27.33 3.78 -15.92
N MET A 17 26.25 3.06 -15.64
CA MET A 17 25.81 1.91 -16.42
C MET A 17 24.66 2.30 -17.33
N GLU A 18 24.68 1.83 -18.56
CA GLU A 18 23.47 1.72 -19.39
C GLU A 18 22.90 0.33 -19.26
N CYS A 19 21.60 0.18 -19.44
CA CYS A 19 20.88 -1.04 -19.10
C CYS A 19 19.82 -1.39 -20.13
N ILE A 20 19.78 -2.68 -20.52
CA ILE A 20 18.65 -3.28 -21.22
C ILE A 20 17.96 -4.21 -20.22
N TYR A 21 16.70 -3.95 -19.95
CA TYR A 21 15.85 -4.78 -19.10
C TYR A 21 14.90 -5.62 -19.94
N ILE A 22 14.78 -6.91 -19.63
CA ILE A 22 13.83 -7.85 -20.23
C ILE A 22 13.03 -8.49 -19.09
N ALA A 23 11.70 -8.41 -19.16
CA ALA A 23 10.81 -8.93 -18.13
C ALA A 23 10.81 -10.48 -18.08
N LYS A 24 10.63 -11.05 -16.89
CA LYS A 24 10.32 -12.48 -16.74
C LYS A 24 8.92 -12.79 -17.27
N VAL A 25 8.77 -14.01 -17.78
CA VAL A 25 7.46 -14.52 -18.22
C VAL A 25 7.02 -15.62 -17.26
N ASP A 26 5.76 -15.58 -16.83
CA ASP A 26 5.19 -16.57 -15.92
C ASP A 26 5.30 -17.98 -16.48
N GLY A 27 5.89 -18.90 -15.68
CA GLY A 27 6.09 -20.30 -16.07
C GLY A 27 7.36 -20.57 -16.88
N GLU A 28 8.28 -19.62 -16.98
CA GLU A 28 9.57 -19.80 -17.66
C GLU A 28 10.47 -20.79 -16.91
N ALA A 29 11.16 -21.68 -17.68
CA ALA A 29 12.12 -22.63 -17.13
C ALA A 29 13.27 -21.91 -16.43
N THR A 30 13.71 -22.43 -15.27
CA THR A 30 14.86 -21.89 -14.55
C THR A 30 16.15 -21.97 -15.37
N GLU A 31 17.12 -21.13 -15.04
CA GLU A 31 18.43 -21.05 -15.73
C GLU A 31 19.12 -22.43 -15.89
N ASP A 32 18.94 -23.32 -14.91
CA ASP A 32 19.46 -24.71 -14.92
C ASP A 32 18.76 -25.64 -15.94
N GLU A 33 17.52 -25.34 -16.30
CA GLU A 33 16.76 -26.11 -17.30
C GLU A 33 16.98 -25.55 -18.71
N ALA A 34 17.14 -24.24 -18.87
CA ALA A 34 17.43 -23.58 -20.13
C ALA A 34 18.85 -23.88 -20.64
N THR A 35 19.83 -24.12 -19.75
CA THR A 35 21.19 -24.55 -20.11
C THR A 35 21.27 -26.01 -20.56
N LYS A 36 20.25 -26.83 -20.27
CA LYS A 36 20.19 -28.25 -20.74
C LYS A 36 19.51 -28.42 -22.08
N ALA A 37 18.79 -27.43 -22.57
CA ALA A 37 18.25 -27.40 -23.91
C ALA A 37 19.29 -26.77 -24.84
N GLU A 38 20.24 -27.55 -25.35
CA GLU A 38 21.02 -27.17 -26.56
C GLU A 38 20.02 -26.91 -27.69
N ALA A 39 19.67 -25.65 -27.91
CA ALA A 39 18.91 -25.23 -29.06
C ALA A 39 19.76 -25.43 -30.30
N THR A 40 19.45 -26.45 -31.06
CA THR A 40 19.84 -26.50 -32.47
C THR A 40 19.25 -25.28 -33.17
N PRO A 41 20.01 -24.58 -34.04
CA PRO A 41 19.49 -23.39 -34.71
C PRO A 41 18.51 -23.84 -35.81
N GLU A 42 17.22 -23.89 -35.47
CA GLU A 42 16.17 -23.93 -36.46
C GLU A 42 15.49 -22.55 -36.52
N GLU A 43 15.65 -21.97 -37.72
CA GLU A 43 14.91 -20.85 -38.32
C GLU A 43 14.65 -19.61 -37.45
N SER A 44 15.36 -18.55 -37.82
CA SER A 44 15.27 -17.13 -37.50
C SER A 44 13.89 -16.60 -37.05
N ALA A 45 13.46 -16.93 -35.85
CA ALA A 45 12.54 -16.05 -35.14
C ALA A 45 13.26 -14.71 -34.93
N SER A 46 12.62 -13.59 -35.27
CA SER A 46 13.21 -12.27 -34.97
C SER A 46 13.32 -12.15 -33.47
N ILE A 47 14.36 -11.46 -32.94
CA ILE A 47 14.52 -11.22 -31.48
C ILE A 47 13.25 -10.64 -30.86
N ALA A 48 12.49 -9.87 -31.64
CA ALA A 48 11.22 -9.27 -31.23
C ALA A 48 10.10 -10.29 -30.92
N GLU A 49 10.21 -11.53 -31.42
CA GLU A 49 9.23 -12.60 -31.17
C GLU A 49 9.61 -13.49 -29.98
N LEU A 50 10.76 -13.27 -29.38
CA LEU A 50 11.23 -13.96 -28.18
C LEU A 50 10.78 -13.21 -26.93
N SER A 51 10.72 -13.91 -25.79
CA SER A 51 10.38 -13.35 -24.48
C SER A 51 11.33 -13.91 -23.41
N GLY A 52 11.35 -13.26 -22.25
CA GLY A 52 12.07 -13.69 -21.07
C GLY A 52 13.57 -13.96 -21.32
N TYR A 53 14.11 -15.02 -20.71
CA TYR A 53 15.53 -15.37 -20.79
C TYR A 53 16.02 -15.61 -22.21
N ALA A 54 15.19 -16.22 -23.06
CA ALA A 54 15.53 -16.45 -24.45
C ALA A 54 15.77 -15.15 -25.23
N LYS A 55 14.93 -14.14 -25.01
CA LYS A 55 15.10 -12.80 -25.58
C LYS A 55 16.36 -12.13 -25.03
N ALA A 56 16.57 -12.14 -23.73
CA ALA A 56 17.77 -11.56 -23.11
C ALA A 56 19.06 -12.17 -23.67
N LYS A 57 19.13 -13.49 -23.80
CA LYS A 57 20.28 -14.19 -24.44
C LYS A 57 20.47 -13.80 -25.90
N ALA A 58 19.40 -13.69 -26.66
CA ALA A 58 19.49 -13.34 -28.09
C ALA A 58 19.97 -11.90 -28.27
N VAL A 59 19.50 -10.95 -27.41
CA VAL A 59 19.97 -9.56 -27.38
C VAL A 59 21.44 -9.50 -27.01
N ALA A 60 21.87 -10.17 -25.93
CA ALA A 60 23.28 -10.22 -25.51
C ALA A 60 24.18 -10.80 -26.61
N ALA A 61 23.77 -11.90 -27.28
CA ALA A 61 24.49 -12.48 -28.37
C ALA A 61 24.60 -11.56 -29.60
N SER A 62 23.54 -10.79 -29.89
CA SER A 62 23.56 -9.79 -30.97
C SER A 62 24.58 -8.70 -30.71
N ILE A 63 24.61 -8.18 -29.45
CA ILE A 63 25.57 -7.16 -29.03
C ILE A 63 27.00 -7.71 -29.06
N ALA A 64 27.25 -8.93 -28.58
CA ALA A 64 28.53 -9.60 -28.66
C ALA A 64 28.96 -9.84 -30.12
N GLY A 65 28.02 -9.99 -31.05
CA GLY A 65 28.22 -10.06 -32.48
C GLY A 65 28.49 -8.73 -33.19
N GLY A 66 28.47 -7.61 -32.44
CA GLY A 66 28.79 -6.26 -32.92
C GLY A 66 27.60 -5.35 -33.21
N ALA A 67 26.39 -5.71 -32.74
CA ALA A 67 25.27 -4.79 -32.75
C ALA A 67 25.52 -3.62 -31.79
N ASP A 68 25.00 -2.42 -32.14
CA ASP A 68 25.13 -1.24 -31.29
C ASP A 68 24.25 -1.39 -30.05
N PHE A 69 24.81 -1.07 -28.87
CA PHE A 69 24.12 -1.24 -27.59
C PHE A 69 22.95 -0.27 -27.43
N GLU A 70 23.09 1.00 -27.86
CA GLU A 70 22.02 1.98 -27.75
C GLU A 70 20.86 1.65 -28.67
N GLU A 71 21.15 1.18 -29.90
CA GLU A 71 20.10 0.70 -30.82
C GLU A 71 19.39 -0.52 -30.26
N ALA A 72 20.13 -1.47 -29.66
CA ALA A 72 19.55 -2.64 -29.00
C ALA A 72 18.71 -2.23 -27.77
N MET A 73 19.17 -1.27 -26.97
CA MET A 73 18.46 -0.74 -25.82
C MET A 73 17.13 -0.10 -26.25
N LYS A 74 17.12 0.74 -27.27
CA LYS A 74 15.90 1.36 -27.81
C LYS A 74 14.92 0.34 -28.40
N ALA A 75 15.43 -0.74 -28.99
CA ALA A 75 14.61 -1.73 -29.68
C ALA A 75 14.02 -2.80 -28.76
N TYR A 76 14.71 -3.16 -27.67
CA TYR A 76 14.40 -4.36 -26.89
C TYR A 76 14.20 -4.12 -25.39
N ASN A 77 14.50 -2.94 -24.85
CA ASN A 77 14.27 -2.64 -23.45
C ASN A 77 12.77 -2.66 -23.14
N GLU A 78 12.37 -3.37 -22.10
CA GLU A 78 10.98 -3.55 -21.67
C GLU A 78 10.65 -2.73 -20.42
N ASP A 79 11.59 -1.93 -19.95
CA ASP A 79 11.32 -0.94 -18.91
C ASP A 79 10.40 0.16 -19.44
N SER A 80 9.50 0.64 -18.59
CA SER A 80 8.58 1.76 -18.88
C SER A 80 9.26 3.14 -18.97
N SER A 81 10.58 3.18 -18.82
CA SER A 81 11.37 4.41 -18.87
C SER A 81 11.31 5.09 -20.24
N THR A 82 11.28 6.41 -20.27
CA THR A 82 11.39 7.18 -21.51
C THR A 82 12.81 7.03 -22.11
N GLU A 83 12.95 7.28 -23.41
CA GLU A 83 14.27 7.27 -24.08
C GLU A 83 15.29 8.18 -23.37
N GLU A 84 14.86 9.33 -22.90
CA GLU A 84 15.71 10.26 -22.13
C GLU A 84 16.15 9.67 -20.80
N GLN A 85 15.26 8.97 -20.08
CA GLN A 85 15.59 8.31 -18.81
C GLN A 85 16.56 7.15 -19.02
N MET A 86 16.36 6.34 -20.06
CA MET A 86 17.27 5.25 -20.42
C MET A 86 18.68 5.76 -20.71
N LEU A 87 18.80 6.89 -21.43
CA LEU A 87 20.10 7.48 -21.79
C LEU A 87 20.81 8.17 -20.60
N ARG A 88 20.11 8.50 -19.51
CA ARG A 88 20.73 9.02 -18.29
C ARG A 88 21.60 7.99 -17.58
N GLY A 89 21.29 6.70 -17.75
CA GLY A 89 22.00 5.58 -17.17
C GLY A 89 21.81 5.44 -15.66
N TYR A 90 22.48 4.45 -15.09
CA TYR A 90 22.34 3.99 -13.70
C TYR A 90 23.69 4.17 -12.98
N PRO A 91 23.83 5.12 -12.02
CA PRO A 91 25.07 5.28 -11.27
C PRO A 91 25.24 4.14 -10.26
N VAL A 92 26.38 3.44 -10.33
CA VAL A 92 26.72 2.32 -9.45
C VAL A 92 28.09 2.54 -8.81
N ALA A 93 28.20 2.27 -7.52
CA ALA A 93 29.45 2.28 -6.77
C ALA A 93 29.50 1.07 -5.82
N GLU A 94 30.66 0.81 -5.26
CA GLU A 94 30.82 -0.18 -4.19
C GLU A 94 29.97 0.23 -2.97
N GLY A 95 29.11 -0.68 -2.50
CA GLY A 95 28.18 -0.42 -1.39
C GLY A 95 26.88 0.28 -1.79
N SER A 96 26.61 0.49 -3.10
CA SER A 96 25.28 0.95 -3.56
C SER A 96 24.18 0.02 -3.06
N GLN A 97 23.05 0.60 -2.64
CA GLN A 97 21.85 -0.16 -2.19
C GLN A 97 20.59 0.18 -3.01
N LEU A 98 20.74 1.00 -4.04
CA LEU A 98 19.63 1.47 -4.89
C LEU A 98 19.12 0.41 -5.88
N TYR A 99 19.95 -0.62 -6.16
CA TYR A 99 19.67 -1.69 -7.11
C TYR A 99 19.93 -3.05 -6.45
N GLY A 100 19.32 -4.11 -6.95
CA GLY A 100 19.53 -5.47 -6.42
C GLY A 100 21.00 -5.90 -6.43
N GLU A 101 21.38 -6.81 -5.52
CA GLU A 101 22.76 -7.27 -5.33
C GLU A 101 23.38 -7.84 -6.62
N GLU A 102 22.59 -8.58 -7.39
CA GLU A 102 23.01 -9.18 -8.66
C GLU A 102 23.36 -8.12 -9.71
N PHE A 103 22.52 -7.05 -9.77
CA PHE A 103 22.75 -5.93 -10.68
C PHE A 103 24.05 -5.20 -10.31
N ILE A 104 24.26 -4.88 -9.04
CA ILE A 104 25.46 -4.20 -8.55
C ILE A 104 26.69 -5.04 -8.78
N THR A 105 26.64 -6.33 -8.48
CA THR A 105 27.73 -7.28 -8.68
C THR A 105 28.09 -7.39 -10.17
N GLY A 106 27.11 -7.49 -11.05
CA GLY A 106 27.32 -7.52 -12.49
C GLY A 106 27.92 -6.22 -13.04
N ALA A 107 27.45 -5.07 -12.55
CA ALA A 107 28.00 -3.76 -12.94
C ALA A 107 29.47 -3.57 -12.51
N LEU A 108 29.80 -3.97 -11.28
CA LEU A 108 31.15 -3.84 -10.73
C LEU A 108 32.15 -4.85 -11.34
N ALA A 109 31.67 -5.96 -11.90
CA ALA A 109 32.49 -6.94 -12.60
C ALA A 109 33.03 -6.44 -13.97
N LEU A 110 32.44 -5.39 -14.56
CA LEU A 110 32.92 -4.80 -15.80
C LEU A 110 34.17 -3.95 -15.52
N GLU A 111 35.28 -4.22 -16.19
CA GLU A 111 36.56 -3.61 -15.88
C GLU A 111 36.82 -2.32 -16.65
N ASN A 112 36.32 -2.21 -17.90
CA ASN A 112 36.64 -1.10 -18.79
C ASN A 112 35.37 -0.42 -19.33
N VAL A 113 35.46 0.87 -19.56
CA VAL A 113 34.42 1.61 -20.29
C VAL A 113 34.19 0.96 -21.66
N GLY A 114 32.93 0.66 -21.94
CA GLY A 114 32.50 -0.06 -23.14
C GLY A 114 32.28 -1.55 -22.93
N ASP A 115 32.74 -2.16 -21.84
CA ASP A 115 32.48 -3.55 -21.53
C ASP A 115 30.96 -3.77 -21.34
N VAL A 116 30.48 -4.92 -21.81
CA VAL A 116 29.07 -5.35 -21.71
C VAL A 116 29.00 -6.64 -20.90
N SER A 117 28.05 -6.72 -19.99
CA SER A 117 27.84 -7.90 -19.14
C SER A 117 27.25 -9.07 -19.93
N ASP A 118 27.43 -10.28 -19.41
CA ASP A 118 26.50 -11.38 -19.70
C ASP A 118 25.10 -11.02 -19.18
N VAL A 119 24.10 -11.88 -19.48
CA VAL A 119 22.74 -11.71 -18.94
C VAL A 119 22.76 -11.89 -17.42
N ILE A 120 22.38 -10.86 -16.70
CA ILE A 120 22.24 -10.86 -15.24
C ILE A 120 20.81 -11.23 -14.91
N THR A 121 20.62 -12.30 -14.15
CA THR A 121 19.30 -12.77 -13.70
C THR A 121 19.01 -12.23 -12.31
N THR A 122 17.85 -11.58 -12.13
CA THR A 122 17.36 -11.10 -10.84
C THR A 122 15.95 -11.66 -10.58
N ASP A 123 15.37 -11.37 -9.42
CA ASP A 123 13.97 -11.75 -9.15
C ASP A 123 12.97 -11.03 -10.05
N TYR A 124 13.30 -9.85 -10.53
CA TYR A 124 12.42 -8.98 -11.32
C TYR A 124 12.52 -9.19 -12.85
N GLY A 125 13.65 -9.69 -13.33
CA GLY A 125 13.89 -9.84 -14.78
C GLY A 125 15.35 -10.09 -15.11
N TYR A 126 15.68 -9.83 -16.35
CA TYR A 126 17.00 -10.04 -16.93
C TYR A 126 17.59 -8.71 -17.35
N PHE A 127 18.86 -8.48 -17.00
CA PHE A 127 19.57 -7.24 -17.30
C PHE A 127 20.80 -7.51 -18.14
N ILE A 128 21.08 -6.62 -19.09
CA ILE A 128 22.34 -6.55 -19.83
C ILE A 128 22.87 -5.16 -19.60
N LEU A 129 24.05 -5.04 -19.01
CA LEU A 129 24.65 -3.77 -18.63
C LEU A 129 25.81 -3.42 -19.55
N ARG A 130 25.97 -2.14 -19.88
CA ARG A 130 27.16 -1.57 -20.48
C ARG A 130 27.79 -0.57 -19.55
N TYR A 131 29.10 -0.67 -19.30
CA TYR A 131 29.84 0.35 -18.58
C TYR A 131 30.04 1.56 -19.49
N ALA A 132 29.23 2.60 -19.30
CA ALA A 132 29.22 3.75 -20.19
C ALA A 132 30.37 4.72 -19.92
N LYS A 133 30.63 5.06 -18.67
CA LYS A 133 31.73 5.96 -18.25
C LYS A 133 31.91 5.98 -16.73
N ASP A 134 33.08 6.47 -16.28
CA ASP A 134 33.26 6.93 -14.91
C ASP A 134 32.56 8.28 -14.73
N LEU A 135 31.95 8.48 -13.56
CA LEU A 135 31.46 9.79 -13.17
C LEU A 135 32.59 10.56 -12.47
N GLU A 136 32.77 11.83 -12.83
CA GLU A 136 33.77 12.69 -12.20
C GLU A 136 33.41 12.88 -10.72
N THR A 137 34.37 12.66 -9.85
CA THR A 137 34.24 12.89 -8.42
C THR A 137 34.11 14.39 -8.14
N GLY A 138 33.15 14.78 -7.32
CA GLY A 138 32.99 16.16 -6.91
C GLY A 138 31.59 16.71 -7.04
N GLU A 139 31.49 18.00 -7.19
CA GLU A 139 30.22 18.73 -7.25
C GLU A 139 29.43 18.35 -8.51
N VAL A 140 28.16 17.95 -8.31
CA VAL A 140 27.26 17.56 -9.42
C VAL A 140 26.93 18.81 -10.26
N ASP A 141 26.87 18.67 -11.59
CA ASP A 141 26.37 19.71 -12.47
C ASP A 141 24.91 20.05 -12.12
N PHE A 142 24.77 21.15 -11.39
CA PHE A 142 23.48 21.59 -10.86
C PHE A 142 22.53 22.08 -11.96
N GLU A 143 23.05 22.60 -13.06
CA GLU A 143 22.18 23.15 -14.13
C GLU A 143 21.33 22.07 -14.78
N SER A 144 21.83 20.83 -14.88
CA SER A 144 21.08 19.69 -15.44
C SER A 144 19.95 19.18 -14.51
N ARG A 145 20.03 19.48 -13.21
CA ARG A 145 19.08 19.03 -12.18
C ARG A 145 18.30 20.17 -11.53
N LYS A 146 18.56 21.39 -11.94
CA LYS A 146 18.07 22.60 -11.30
C LYS A 146 16.56 22.66 -11.11
N GLU A 147 15.79 22.22 -12.10
CA GLU A 147 14.33 22.26 -12.04
C GLU A 147 13.81 21.29 -10.95
N THR A 148 14.26 20.03 -10.97
CA THR A 148 13.89 19.00 -10.00
C THR A 148 14.32 19.37 -8.57
N GLU A 149 15.58 19.77 -8.40
CA GLU A 149 16.13 20.15 -7.09
C GLU A 149 15.47 21.43 -6.54
N THR A 150 15.04 22.34 -7.43
CA THR A 150 14.29 23.54 -7.01
C THR A 150 12.90 23.19 -6.51
N GLU A 151 12.20 22.25 -7.17
CA GLU A 151 10.89 21.78 -6.73
C GLU A 151 10.96 21.02 -5.40
N GLU A 152 11.98 20.15 -5.24
CA GLU A 152 12.22 19.45 -3.99
C GLU A 152 12.57 20.40 -2.85
N ALA A 153 13.47 21.36 -3.07
CA ALA A 153 13.84 22.37 -2.09
C ALA A 153 12.64 23.27 -1.70
N LEU A 154 11.76 23.59 -2.65
CA LEU A 154 10.55 24.36 -2.37
C LEU A 154 9.55 23.54 -1.55
N THR A 155 9.41 22.26 -1.85
CA THR A 155 8.54 21.33 -1.12
C THR A 155 9.03 21.16 0.31
N ASN A 156 10.32 20.93 0.51
CA ASN A 156 10.93 20.83 1.83
C ASN A 156 10.73 22.10 2.66
N LYS A 157 10.99 23.29 2.07
CA LYS A 157 10.71 24.56 2.75
C LYS A 157 9.25 24.78 3.11
N LYS A 158 8.31 24.33 2.27
CA LYS A 158 6.89 24.39 2.61
C LYS A 158 6.55 23.48 3.79
N ASN A 159 7.11 22.28 3.80
CA ASN A 159 6.90 21.30 4.88
C ASN A 159 7.51 21.80 6.21
N ASP A 160 8.72 22.37 6.16
CA ASP A 160 9.38 22.96 7.33
C ASP A 160 8.56 24.13 7.90
N ALA A 161 8.11 25.05 7.04
CA ALA A 161 7.27 26.18 7.44
C ALA A 161 5.91 25.75 7.99
N TYR A 162 5.33 24.70 7.43
CA TYR A 162 4.10 24.10 7.93
C TYR A 162 4.32 23.46 9.31
N THR A 163 5.39 22.70 9.48
CA THR A 163 5.76 22.07 10.75
C THR A 163 6.03 23.12 11.83
N GLU A 164 6.76 24.18 11.49
CA GLU A 164 7.00 25.30 12.40
C GLU A 164 5.70 26.00 12.80
N TYR A 165 4.80 26.22 11.84
CA TYR A 165 3.48 26.82 12.10
C TYR A 165 2.62 25.93 13.01
N VAL A 166 2.56 24.62 12.73
CA VAL A 166 1.82 23.65 13.55
C VAL A 166 2.37 23.60 14.96
N ASN A 167 3.68 23.48 15.13
CA ASN A 167 4.33 23.47 16.45
C ASN A 167 4.02 24.77 17.24
N LYS A 168 4.06 25.91 16.55
CA LYS A 168 3.71 27.19 17.18
C LYS A 168 2.24 27.25 17.63
N VAL A 169 1.32 26.75 16.80
CA VAL A 169 -0.12 26.69 17.15
C VAL A 169 -0.35 25.75 18.33
N LEU A 170 0.36 24.63 18.39
CA LEU A 170 0.28 23.66 19.49
C LEU A 170 0.84 24.22 20.80
N ASP A 171 1.97 24.93 20.73
CA ASP A 171 2.56 25.61 21.89
C ASP A 171 1.65 26.73 22.43
N GLU A 172 1.02 27.51 21.53
CA GLU A 172 0.06 28.56 21.89
C GLU A 172 -1.26 28.00 22.47
N ALA A 173 -1.65 26.79 22.10
CA ALA A 173 -2.86 26.12 22.56
C ALA A 173 -2.68 25.37 23.88
N ASP A 174 -1.48 25.35 24.48
CA ASP A 174 -1.12 24.58 25.68
C ASP A 174 -1.53 23.09 25.59
N MET A 175 -1.51 22.55 24.36
CA MET A 175 -1.84 21.14 24.10
C MET A 175 -0.58 20.29 24.25
N GLN A 176 -0.55 19.42 25.24
CA GLN A 176 0.46 18.39 25.38
C GLN A 176 0.12 17.26 24.39
N ILE A 177 0.71 17.30 23.19
CA ILE A 177 0.71 16.15 22.33
C ILE A 177 1.71 15.16 22.90
N GLY A 178 1.24 13.96 23.27
CA GLY A 178 2.10 12.88 23.72
C GLY A 178 3.12 12.55 22.62
N ASP A 179 4.34 12.41 23.05
CA ASP A 179 5.57 12.07 22.34
C ASP A 179 5.51 11.98 20.79
N LEU A 180 5.78 13.12 20.15
CA LEU A 180 5.87 13.24 18.68
C LEU A 180 6.92 12.29 18.06
N SER A 181 7.82 11.70 18.85
CA SER A 181 8.78 10.71 18.36
C SER A 181 8.10 9.46 17.80
N LYS A 182 6.89 9.13 18.27
CA LYS A 182 6.09 8.04 17.74
C LYS A 182 5.43 8.36 16.39
N LEU A 183 5.13 9.63 16.12
CA LEU A 183 4.67 10.10 14.81
C LEU A 183 5.80 10.15 13.78
N TYR A 184 7.03 10.42 14.22
CA TYR A 184 8.21 10.52 13.34
C TYR A 184 8.72 9.15 12.86
N HIS A 185 8.44 8.06 13.58
CA HIS A 185 8.82 6.71 13.16
C HIS A 185 8.00 6.18 11.96
N VAL A 186 6.85 6.77 11.66
CA VAL A 186 6.06 6.46 10.47
C VAL A 186 6.69 7.01 9.17
N TYR A 187 7.61 7.99 9.28
CA TYR A 187 8.23 8.65 8.13
C TYR A 187 9.60 8.10 7.71
N VAL A 188 10.21 7.22 8.49
CA VAL A 188 11.51 6.62 8.15
C VAL A 188 11.27 5.14 7.91
N GLY A 189 11.10 4.78 6.64
CA GLY A 189 10.72 3.47 6.16
C GLY A 189 11.59 2.32 6.68
N GLU A 190 11.23 1.82 7.84
CA GLU A 190 11.38 0.41 8.15
C GLU A 190 9.96 -0.13 8.20
N ALA A 191 9.67 -1.12 7.36
CA ALA A 191 8.48 -1.94 7.52
C ALA A 191 8.53 -2.54 8.93
N VAL A 192 7.85 -1.90 9.87
CA VAL A 192 7.61 -2.52 11.16
C VAL A 192 6.69 -3.69 10.85
N GLU A 193 7.25 -4.90 10.80
CA GLU A 193 6.41 -6.08 10.92
C GLU A 193 5.54 -5.84 12.15
N ALA A 194 4.24 -5.68 11.93
CA ALA A 194 3.30 -5.50 13.01
C ALA A 194 3.37 -6.74 13.87
N THR A 195 4.13 -6.67 14.97
CA THR A 195 4.15 -7.73 15.95
C THR A 195 2.75 -7.85 16.49
N VAL A 196 2.11 -8.99 16.20
CA VAL A 196 0.82 -9.30 16.81
C VAL A 196 1.05 -9.33 18.32
N ALA A 197 0.53 -8.36 19.04
CA ALA A 197 0.57 -8.38 20.48
C ALA A 197 -0.54 -9.32 20.96
N TYR A 198 -0.19 -10.28 21.79
CA TYR A 198 -1.16 -11.16 22.43
C TYR A 198 -1.44 -10.65 23.84
N ALA A 199 -2.70 -10.73 24.23
CA ALA A 199 -3.14 -10.34 25.56
C ALA A 199 -4.12 -11.32 26.16
N SER A 200 -4.20 -11.34 27.48
CA SER A 200 -5.25 -12.04 28.24
C SER A 200 -6.17 -11.03 28.91
N VAL A 201 -7.46 -11.34 28.95
CA VAL A 201 -8.45 -10.53 29.67
C VAL A 201 -8.30 -10.72 31.18
N ASN A 202 -8.20 -9.61 31.93
CA ASN A 202 -7.87 -9.66 33.35
C ASN A 202 -9.09 -9.88 34.27
N ALA A 203 -10.30 -9.61 33.80
CA ALA A 203 -11.56 -9.83 34.52
C ALA A 203 -12.69 -10.14 33.54
N ASP A 204 -13.81 -10.69 34.00
CA ASP A 204 -15.03 -10.84 33.17
C ASP A 204 -15.47 -9.48 32.65
N THR A 205 -15.66 -9.36 31.34
CA THR A 205 -16.00 -8.11 30.65
C THR A 205 -16.77 -8.39 29.35
N GLN A 206 -16.85 -7.39 28.48
CA GLN A 206 -17.53 -7.47 27.17
C GLN A 206 -16.66 -6.88 26.07
N LEU A 207 -16.74 -7.43 24.87
CA LEU A 207 -16.30 -6.77 23.66
C LEU A 207 -17.40 -5.83 23.15
N LEU A 208 -16.99 -4.67 22.68
CA LEU A 208 -17.86 -3.61 22.18
C LEU A 208 -17.77 -3.53 20.63
N ASP A 209 -18.82 -3.06 19.98
CA ASP A 209 -18.88 -2.81 18.54
C ASP A 209 -17.97 -1.64 18.09
N MET A 210 -17.81 -0.65 18.98
CA MET A 210 -16.95 0.51 18.80
C MET A 210 -16.51 1.03 20.18
N PRO A 211 -15.53 1.95 20.27
CA PRO A 211 -15.14 2.55 21.53
C PRO A 211 -16.32 3.19 22.26
N GLY A 212 -16.67 2.65 23.44
CA GLY A 212 -17.80 3.11 24.24
C GLY A 212 -19.20 2.75 23.70
N GLY A 213 -19.26 1.89 22.70
CA GLY A 213 -20.51 1.41 22.07
C GLY A 213 -21.20 0.27 22.81
N ASP A 214 -21.97 -0.52 22.07
CA ASP A 214 -22.75 -1.63 22.62
C ASP A 214 -21.94 -2.94 22.65
N ALA A 215 -22.28 -3.81 23.59
CA ALA A 215 -21.64 -5.11 23.71
C ALA A 215 -22.02 -6.04 22.55
N VAL A 216 -21.04 -6.76 22.00
CA VAL A 216 -21.18 -7.77 20.94
C VAL A 216 -20.81 -9.17 21.42
N ALA A 217 -20.01 -9.28 22.46
CA ALA A 217 -19.68 -10.57 23.09
C ALA A 217 -19.42 -10.42 24.59
N ASP A 218 -19.81 -11.45 25.36
CA ASP A 218 -19.35 -11.64 26.75
C ASP A 218 -18.02 -12.36 26.76
N VAL A 219 -17.09 -11.89 27.59
CA VAL A 219 -15.74 -12.40 27.70
C VAL A 219 -15.40 -12.71 29.16
N LYS A 220 -14.86 -13.90 29.39
CA LYS A 220 -14.41 -14.31 30.71
C LYS A 220 -12.92 -13.98 30.93
N ALA A 221 -12.56 -13.75 32.17
CA ALA A 221 -11.16 -13.61 32.59
C ALA A 221 -10.31 -14.79 32.08
N GLY A 222 -9.13 -14.49 31.57
CA GLY A 222 -8.20 -15.46 31.01
C GLY A 222 -8.40 -15.78 29.52
N ALA A 223 -9.44 -15.25 28.86
CA ALA A 223 -9.55 -15.35 27.41
C ALA A 223 -8.34 -14.68 26.73
N SER A 224 -7.80 -15.29 25.67
CA SER A 224 -6.71 -14.74 24.89
C SER A 224 -7.25 -13.89 23.73
N MET A 225 -6.52 -12.83 23.41
CA MET A 225 -6.85 -11.85 22.38
C MET A 225 -5.64 -11.55 21.51
N ASP A 226 -5.87 -11.45 20.20
CA ASP A 226 -4.92 -10.86 19.26
C ASP A 226 -5.19 -9.35 19.19
N VAL A 227 -4.26 -8.54 19.64
CA VAL A 227 -4.41 -7.08 19.58
C VAL A 227 -4.07 -6.59 18.16
N LEU A 228 -5.08 -6.05 17.49
CA LEU A 228 -4.98 -5.62 16.08
C LEU A 228 -4.66 -4.13 15.94
N GLY A 229 -4.99 -3.33 16.95
CA GLY A 229 -4.74 -1.90 16.99
C GLY A 229 -5.32 -1.26 18.24
N SER A 230 -5.12 0.04 18.39
CA SER A 230 -5.68 0.80 19.52
C SER A 230 -6.05 2.22 19.13
N ILE A 231 -7.01 2.78 19.86
CA ILE A 231 -7.46 4.16 19.68
C ILE A 231 -7.84 4.75 21.04
N THR A 232 -7.57 6.03 21.22
CA THR A 232 -8.00 6.76 22.42
C THR A 232 -9.19 7.65 22.10
N VAL A 233 -10.28 7.45 22.82
CA VAL A 233 -11.51 8.23 22.69
C VAL A 233 -11.87 8.75 24.07
N ASP A 234 -12.07 10.06 24.20
CA ASP A 234 -12.41 10.74 25.46
C ASP A 234 -11.46 10.39 26.62
N GLY A 235 -10.17 10.24 26.33
CA GLY A 235 -9.13 9.93 27.31
C GLY A 235 -9.09 8.48 27.79
N LYS A 236 -9.93 7.59 27.26
CA LYS A 236 -9.87 6.13 27.46
C LYS A 236 -9.31 5.45 26.21
N THR A 237 -8.29 4.60 26.39
CA THR A 237 -7.72 3.80 25.29
C THR A 237 -8.48 2.49 25.16
N TYR A 238 -8.90 2.19 23.95
CA TYR A 238 -9.52 0.92 23.56
C TYR A 238 -8.60 0.18 22.61
N SER A 239 -8.49 -1.12 22.80
CA SER A 239 -7.84 -2.03 21.86
C SER A 239 -8.89 -2.69 20.98
N PHE A 240 -8.68 -2.71 19.67
CA PHE A 240 -9.43 -3.58 18.76
C PHE A 240 -8.75 -4.94 18.74
N VAL A 241 -9.52 -5.97 19.05
CA VAL A 241 -9.00 -7.34 19.26
C VAL A 241 -9.75 -8.35 18.42
N ALA A 242 -9.06 -9.44 18.04
CA ALA A 242 -9.68 -10.67 17.54
C ALA A 242 -9.58 -11.75 18.61
N VAL A 243 -10.59 -12.60 18.67
CA VAL A 243 -10.61 -13.77 19.58
C VAL A 243 -10.10 -14.99 18.81
N PRO A 244 -8.88 -15.50 19.10
CA PRO A 244 -8.29 -16.63 18.39
C PRO A 244 -9.23 -17.86 18.36
N GLY A 245 -9.32 -18.49 17.19
CA GLY A 245 -10.18 -19.66 16.99
C GLY A 245 -11.67 -19.35 16.80
N THR A 246 -12.04 -18.07 16.70
CA THR A 246 -13.42 -17.61 16.43
C THR A 246 -13.40 -16.53 15.33
N GLU A 247 -14.59 -16.12 14.89
CA GLU A 247 -14.75 -14.95 14.00
C GLU A 247 -15.07 -13.65 14.76
N ILE A 248 -15.06 -13.71 16.10
CA ILE A 248 -15.44 -12.59 16.96
C ILE A 248 -14.28 -11.58 17.02
N LYS A 249 -14.59 -10.33 16.71
CA LYS A 249 -13.70 -9.18 16.90
C LYS A 249 -14.49 -8.08 17.61
N GLY A 250 -13.79 -7.16 18.25
CA GLY A 250 -14.44 -6.03 18.92
C GLY A 250 -13.47 -5.19 19.72
N TYR A 251 -13.99 -4.20 20.40
CA TYR A 251 -13.22 -3.29 21.21
C TYR A 251 -13.30 -3.65 22.70
N ILE A 252 -12.18 -3.50 23.40
CA ILE A 252 -12.06 -3.69 24.85
C ILE A 252 -11.19 -2.57 25.43
N GLY A 253 -11.42 -2.19 26.68
CA GLY A 253 -10.52 -1.25 27.35
C GLY A 253 -9.10 -1.80 27.40
N ALA A 254 -8.12 -0.99 27.01
CA ALA A 254 -6.71 -1.42 27.04
C ALA A 254 -6.24 -1.77 28.46
N ASP A 255 -6.83 -1.15 29.50
CA ASP A 255 -6.60 -1.43 30.90
C ASP A 255 -7.21 -2.75 31.39
N GLU A 256 -8.05 -3.39 30.58
CA GLU A 256 -8.65 -4.71 30.84
C GLU A 256 -7.81 -5.86 30.29
N LEU A 257 -6.68 -5.54 29.66
CA LEU A 257 -5.76 -6.50 29.03
C LEU A 257 -4.43 -6.59 29.78
N ASN A 258 -3.89 -7.80 29.89
CA ASN A 258 -2.52 -8.06 30.30
C ASN A 258 -1.75 -8.65 29.12
N GLU A 259 -0.50 -8.26 28.93
CA GLU A 259 0.38 -8.87 27.92
C GLU A 259 0.51 -10.38 28.13
N MET A 260 0.57 -11.11 27.03
CA MET A 260 0.68 -12.56 27.00
C MET A 260 1.66 -12.97 25.90
N ASP A 261 2.43 -14.05 26.12
CA ASP A 261 3.24 -14.58 25.03
C ASP A 261 2.40 -15.43 24.05
N ALA A 262 2.91 -15.58 22.83
CA ALA A 262 2.19 -16.24 21.73
C ALA A 262 1.84 -17.71 22.06
N ASP A 263 2.75 -18.46 22.66
CA ASP A 263 2.53 -19.89 22.96
C ASP A 263 1.44 -20.06 24.04
N ALA A 264 1.42 -19.18 25.03
CA ALA A 264 0.37 -19.15 26.04
C ALA A 264 -0.97 -18.75 25.45
N ALA A 265 -1.00 -17.77 24.55
CA ALA A 265 -2.22 -17.33 23.87
C ALA A 265 -2.86 -18.44 23.03
N LEU A 266 -2.06 -19.18 22.27
CA LEU A 266 -2.51 -20.30 21.44
C LEU A 266 -3.01 -21.51 22.25
N ALA A 267 -2.62 -21.62 23.52
CA ALA A 267 -3.05 -22.70 24.40
C ALA A 267 -4.44 -22.46 25.03
N VAL A 268 -5.02 -21.27 24.91
CA VAL A 268 -6.30 -20.92 25.51
C VAL A 268 -7.47 -21.44 24.66
N ASP A 269 -8.40 -22.16 25.28
CA ASP A 269 -9.66 -22.54 24.65
C ASP A 269 -10.70 -21.40 24.79
N ASN A 270 -10.65 -20.47 23.83
CA ASN A 270 -11.54 -19.32 23.82
C ASN A 270 -13.03 -19.69 23.60
N ALA A 271 -13.33 -20.83 23.00
CA ALA A 271 -14.72 -21.26 22.78
C ALA A 271 -15.51 -21.45 24.09
N ALA A 272 -14.81 -21.71 25.19
CA ALA A 272 -15.42 -21.82 26.52
C ALA A 272 -15.46 -20.47 27.28
N LEU A 273 -14.71 -19.46 26.82
CA LEU A 273 -14.50 -18.19 27.53
C LEU A 273 -15.17 -17.00 26.85
N VAL A 274 -15.52 -17.12 25.57
CA VAL A 274 -16.12 -16.03 24.80
C VAL A 274 -17.41 -16.50 24.16
N SER A 275 -18.45 -15.69 24.29
CA SER A 275 -19.77 -15.95 23.67
C SER A 275 -20.30 -14.68 23.02
N GLY A 276 -20.57 -14.74 21.72
CA GLY A 276 -21.24 -13.68 21.00
C GLY A 276 -22.63 -13.40 21.53
N LEU A 277 -23.04 -12.15 21.57
CA LEU A 277 -24.39 -11.74 21.93
C LEU A 277 -25.32 -11.91 20.75
N GLY A 278 -26.60 -11.95 21.02
CA GLY A 278 -27.63 -12.14 19.99
C GLY A 278 -27.81 -10.93 19.07
N GLN A 279 -28.77 -11.04 18.14
CA GLN A 279 -29.10 -10.00 17.17
C GLN A 279 -29.45 -8.66 17.84
N LEU A 280 -28.82 -7.58 17.35
CA LEU A 280 -29.16 -6.21 17.69
C LEU A 280 -29.80 -5.52 16.48
N ASP A 281 -30.79 -4.67 16.71
CA ASP A 281 -31.43 -3.88 15.66
C ASP A 281 -30.66 -2.57 15.42
N LYS A 282 -29.46 -2.71 14.85
CA LYS A 282 -28.53 -1.63 14.52
C LYS A 282 -28.06 -1.75 13.09
N ASN A 283 -27.54 -0.68 12.53
CA ASN A 283 -26.77 -0.70 11.31
C ASN A 283 -25.41 -1.36 11.55
N PRO A 284 -24.85 -2.04 10.56
CA PRO A 284 -23.53 -2.66 10.70
C PRO A 284 -22.45 -1.61 10.92
N THR A 285 -21.48 -1.94 11.77
CA THR A 285 -20.31 -1.09 12.01
C THR A 285 -19.07 -1.72 11.39
N PHE A 286 -18.17 -0.89 10.84
CA PHE A 286 -16.91 -1.34 10.28
C PHE A 286 -15.72 -0.88 11.10
N THR A 287 -14.65 -1.65 11.06
CA THR A 287 -13.33 -1.29 11.56
C THR A 287 -12.27 -1.64 10.52
N ILE A 288 -11.43 -0.66 10.18
CA ILE A 288 -10.20 -0.84 9.40
C ILE A 288 -9.04 -0.69 10.38
N ALA A 289 -8.32 -1.77 10.64
CA ALA A 289 -7.08 -1.74 11.39
C ALA A 289 -5.90 -1.64 10.42
N MET A 290 -5.10 -0.60 10.58
CA MET A 290 -3.91 -0.39 9.76
C MET A 290 -2.74 -1.23 10.27
N ASN A 291 -1.73 -1.44 9.44
CA ASN A 291 -0.57 -2.25 9.81
C ASN A 291 0.28 -1.63 10.93
N ASP A 292 0.21 -0.32 11.10
CA ASP A 292 0.84 0.41 12.21
C ASP A 292 0.03 0.37 13.53
N GLY A 293 -1.13 -0.29 13.52
CA GLY A 293 -2.03 -0.41 14.66
C GLY A 293 -3.00 0.76 14.83
N SER A 294 -2.99 1.76 13.94
CA SER A 294 -4.01 2.80 13.92
C SER A 294 -5.35 2.26 13.40
N LEU A 295 -6.44 2.90 13.79
CA LEU A 295 -7.79 2.41 13.52
C LEU A 295 -8.64 3.49 12.85
N ILE A 296 -9.51 3.05 11.92
CA ILE A 296 -10.63 3.83 11.38
C ILE A 296 -11.88 2.99 11.62
N TYR A 297 -12.92 3.56 12.22
CA TYR A 297 -14.17 2.85 12.44
C TYR A 297 -15.39 3.74 12.18
N GLY A 298 -16.51 3.11 11.87
CA GLY A 298 -17.74 3.83 11.56
C GLY A 298 -18.94 2.93 11.35
N GLU A 299 -19.96 3.49 10.75
CA GLU A 299 -21.26 2.86 10.51
C GLU A 299 -21.55 2.78 9.01
N LEU A 300 -22.22 1.72 8.57
CA LEU A 300 -22.70 1.53 7.21
C LEU A 300 -24.22 1.72 7.15
N TYR A 301 -24.73 2.19 6.01
CA TYR A 301 -26.13 2.56 5.82
C TYR A 301 -26.86 1.68 4.80
N PRO A 302 -27.28 0.45 5.15
CA PRO A 302 -27.91 -0.49 4.24
C PRO A 302 -29.27 0.00 3.69
N GLU A 303 -29.92 0.94 4.36
CA GLU A 303 -31.15 1.56 3.88
C GLU A 303 -30.91 2.56 2.72
N LYS A 304 -29.67 3.06 2.56
CA LYS A 304 -29.27 3.98 1.49
C LYS A 304 -28.61 3.28 0.32
N ALA A 305 -27.80 2.26 0.59
CA ALA A 305 -27.01 1.55 -0.42
C ALA A 305 -26.90 0.05 -0.08
N PRO A 306 -28.00 -0.72 -0.17
CA PRO A 306 -28.01 -2.13 0.22
C PRO A 306 -27.05 -3.02 -0.57
N GLU A 307 -26.87 -2.81 -1.88
CA GLU A 307 -25.92 -3.57 -2.71
C GLU A 307 -24.48 -3.28 -2.30
N SER A 308 -24.14 -1.99 -2.12
CA SER A 308 -22.80 -1.57 -1.71
C SER A 308 -22.45 -2.06 -0.32
N VAL A 309 -23.36 -1.96 0.65
CA VAL A 309 -23.18 -2.48 2.01
C VAL A 309 -23.07 -3.99 2.00
N GLY A 310 -23.96 -4.70 1.31
CA GLY A 310 -23.92 -6.17 1.22
C GLY A 310 -22.59 -6.68 0.64
N ASN A 311 -22.12 -6.05 -0.43
CA ASN A 311 -20.84 -6.34 -1.06
C ASN A 311 -19.68 -6.07 -0.11
N PHE A 312 -19.62 -4.87 0.50
CA PHE A 312 -18.53 -4.50 1.42
C PHE A 312 -18.48 -5.43 2.64
N VAL A 313 -19.63 -5.78 3.24
CA VAL A 313 -19.72 -6.74 4.35
C VAL A 313 -19.18 -8.11 3.94
N SER A 314 -19.58 -8.61 2.77
CA SER A 314 -19.12 -9.90 2.25
C SER A 314 -17.61 -9.94 2.05
N LEU A 315 -17.06 -8.92 1.41
CA LEU A 315 -15.62 -8.82 1.15
C LEU A 315 -14.81 -8.65 2.44
N ALA A 316 -15.23 -7.76 3.34
CA ALA A 316 -14.56 -7.53 4.61
C ALA A 316 -14.51 -8.79 5.47
N ASN A 317 -15.65 -9.44 5.67
CA ASN A 317 -15.73 -10.61 6.55
C ASN A 317 -15.20 -11.91 5.92
N SER A 318 -14.89 -11.90 4.62
CA SER A 318 -14.10 -12.96 3.96
C SER A 318 -12.60 -12.66 3.91
N SER A 319 -12.12 -11.63 4.61
CA SER A 319 -10.72 -11.17 4.63
C SER A 319 -10.17 -10.72 3.27
N PHE A 320 -11.04 -10.36 2.32
CA PHE A 320 -10.61 -9.90 0.99
C PHE A 320 -9.73 -8.64 1.06
N TYR A 321 -10.01 -7.75 1.99
CA TYR A 321 -9.28 -6.49 2.15
C TYR A 321 -7.99 -6.62 2.98
N ASP A 322 -7.77 -7.76 3.65
CA ASP A 322 -6.62 -7.96 4.52
C ASP A 322 -5.32 -7.92 3.70
N GLY A 323 -4.39 -7.05 4.08
CA GLY A 323 -3.14 -6.82 3.36
C GLY A 323 -3.25 -5.87 2.16
N LEU A 324 -4.44 -5.44 1.73
CA LEU A 324 -4.59 -4.45 0.68
C LEU A 324 -4.22 -3.05 1.17
N THR A 325 -3.96 -2.14 0.23
CA THR A 325 -3.49 -0.79 0.53
C THR A 325 -4.50 0.29 0.16
N PHE A 326 -4.34 1.45 0.77
CA PHE A 326 -4.83 2.70 0.18
C PHE A 326 -3.85 3.08 -0.93
N HIS A 327 -4.15 2.66 -2.15
CA HIS A 327 -3.26 2.74 -3.32
C HIS A 327 -3.32 4.09 -4.04
N ARG A 328 -4.33 4.92 -3.77
CA ARG A 328 -4.47 6.28 -4.33
C ARG A 328 -4.91 7.24 -3.24
N VAL A 329 -4.14 8.31 -3.05
CA VAL A 329 -4.34 9.27 -1.97
C VAL A 329 -4.21 10.69 -2.50
N ILE A 330 -5.25 11.49 -2.29
CA ILE A 330 -5.25 12.91 -2.67
C ILE A 330 -5.64 13.75 -1.46
N SER A 331 -4.67 14.49 -0.93
CA SER A 331 -4.90 15.41 0.19
C SER A 331 -5.94 16.46 -0.18
N GLY A 332 -6.88 16.73 0.73
CA GLY A 332 -8.00 17.64 0.46
C GLY A 332 -9.10 17.04 -0.42
N PHE A 333 -9.06 15.73 -0.70
CA PHE A 333 -10.09 15.03 -1.46
C PHE A 333 -10.46 13.69 -0.83
N MET A 334 -9.69 12.62 -1.03
CA MET A 334 -10.03 11.28 -0.53
C MET A 334 -8.81 10.36 -0.41
N ILE A 335 -8.99 9.24 0.30
CA ILE A 335 -8.09 8.09 0.28
C ILE A 335 -8.83 6.89 -0.31
N GLN A 336 -8.28 6.24 -1.33
CA GLN A 336 -8.91 5.13 -2.07
C GLN A 336 -8.13 3.84 -1.88
N GLY A 337 -8.84 2.77 -1.54
CA GLY A 337 -8.29 1.43 -1.31
C GLY A 337 -9.19 0.33 -1.86
N GLY A 338 -8.88 -0.93 -1.47
CA GLY A 338 -9.70 -2.10 -1.81
C GLY A 338 -9.40 -2.69 -3.20
N ASP A 339 -8.28 -2.33 -3.80
CA ASP A 339 -7.79 -2.88 -5.07
C ASP A 339 -6.75 -3.98 -4.81
N PRO A 340 -7.00 -5.24 -5.20
CA PRO A 340 -6.03 -6.32 -5.04
C PRO A 340 -4.74 -6.15 -5.88
N ASN A 341 -4.78 -5.39 -6.97
CA ASN A 341 -3.60 -5.10 -7.80
C ASN A 341 -2.83 -3.86 -7.29
N GLY A 342 -3.46 -2.98 -6.51
CA GLY A 342 -2.86 -1.76 -5.97
C GLY A 342 -2.46 -0.72 -7.03
N ASP A 343 -3.12 -0.73 -8.20
CA ASP A 343 -2.88 0.18 -9.34
C ASP A 343 -4.17 0.82 -9.90
N GLY A 344 -5.31 0.55 -9.28
CA GLY A 344 -6.63 1.04 -9.68
C GLY A 344 -7.39 0.13 -10.65
N THR A 345 -6.79 -1.00 -11.10
CA THR A 345 -7.38 -1.88 -12.12
C THR A 345 -8.05 -3.13 -11.56
N GLY A 346 -7.71 -3.52 -10.33
CA GLY A 346 -8.17 -4.75 -9.70
C GLY A 346 -9.58 -4.65 -9.10
N GLY A 347 -10.17 -5.83 -8.85
CA GLY A 347 -11.50 -5.98 -8.27
C GLY A 347 -11.79 -7.40 -7.84
N PRO A 348 -13.01 -7.70 -7.39
CA PRO A 348 -13.38 -9.02 -6.88
C PRO A 348 -13.76 -10.02 -7.98
N GLY A 349 -13.64 -9.65 -9.27
CA GLY A 349 -14.05 -10.48 -10.42
C GLY A 349 -15.52 -10.36 -10.79
N TYR A 350 -16.22 -9.37 -10.26
CA TYR A 350 -17.60 -9.01 -10.59
C TYR A 350 -17.82 -7.52 -10.33
N ALA A 351 -18.94 -7.00 -10.82
CA ALA A 351 -19.43 -5.67 -10.53
C ALA A 351 -20.72 -5.70 -9.72
N ILE A 352 -21.11 -4.56 -9.16
CA ILE A 352 -22.40 -4.34 -8.53
C ILE A 352 -23.10 -3.12 -9.12
N ARG A 353 -24.41 -3.03 -8.95
CA ARG A 353 -25.19 -1.86 -9.36
C ARG A 353 -24.74 -0.61 -8.59
N GLY A 354 -24.57 0.50 -9.30
CA GLY A 354 -24.30 1.79 -8.70
C GLY A 354 -25.54 2.41 -8.04
N GLU A 355 -25.47 2.70 -6.75
CA GLU A 355 -26.60 3.18 -5.94
C GLU A 355 -26.52 4.68 -5.71
N PHE A 356 -26.84 5.44 -6.75
CA PHE A 356 -26.85 6.91 -6.74
C PHE A 356 -27.91 7.47 -7.71
N SER A 357 -28.29 8.73 -7.51
CA SER A 357 -29.46 9.32 -8.17
C SER A 357 -29.36 9.39 -9.70
N SER A 358 -28.16 9.63 -10.26
CA SER A 358 -27.98 9.63 -11.74
C SER A 358 -28.10 8.22 -12.35
N ASN A 359 -28.08 7.16 -11.52
CA ASN A 359 -28.34 5.77 -11.90
C ASN A 359 -29.75 5.27 -11.49
N GLY A 360 -30.63 6.19 -11.10
CA GLY A 360 -32.02 5.89 -10.75
C GLY A 360 -32.22 5.22 -9.37
N VAL A 361 -31.24 5.34 -8.48
CA VAL A 361 -31.34 4.89 -7.08
C VAL A 361 -31.33 6.12 -6.17
N GLU A 362 -32.33 6.22 -5.28
CA GLU A 362 -32.38 7.28 -4.28
C GLU A 362 -31.31 7.05 -3.23
N ASN A 363 -30.27 7.88 -3.24
CA ASN A 363 -29.23 7.94 -2.23
C ASN A 363 -28.87 9.41 -2.00
N ASP A 364 -29.28 9.94 -0.86
CA ASP A 364 -29.17 11.33 -0.47
C ASP A 364 -27.96 11.62 0.46
N LEU A 365 -27.05 10.65 0.59
CA LEU A 365 -25.82 10.86 1.35
C LEU A 365 -24.90 11.81 0.59
N SER A 366 -24.52 12.91 1.23
CA SER A 366 -23.56 13.86 0.71
C SER A 366 -22.14 13.41 1.00
N HIS A 367 -21.23 13.61 0.04
CA HIS A 367 -19.81 13.28 0.18
C HIS A 367 -19.07 14.31 1.03
N VAL A 368 -19.41 14.35 2.31
CA VAL A 368 -18.70 15.14 3.30
C VAL A 368 -17.52 14.36 3.88
N ARG A 369 -16.60 15.05 4.56
CA ARG A 369 -15.45 14.42 5.22
C ARG A 369 -15.87 13.23 6.10
N GLY A 370 -15.22 12.08 5.89
CA GLY A 370 -15.47 10.83 6.60
C GLY A 370 -16.46 9.89 5.92
N VAL A 371 -17.13 10.31 4.85
CA VAL A 371 -18.04 9.42 4.10
C VAL A 371 -17.27 8.32 3.38
N LEU A 372 -17.77 7.07 3.46
CA LEU A 372 -17.35 5.94 2.63
C LEU A 372 -18.21 5.90 1.37
N SER A 373 -17.57 5.71 0.21
CA SER A 373 -18.24 5.61 -1.07
C SER A 373 -17.54 4.60 -1.98
N MET A 374 -18.30 3.95 -2.88
CA MET A 374 -17.74 3.00 -3.84
C MET A 374 -17.03 3.74 -4.98
N ALA A 375 -15.79 3.32 -5.25
CA ALA A 375 -15.11 3.70 -6.49
C ALA A 375 -15.70 2.94 -7.69
N ARG A 376 -15.66 3.55 -8.88
CA ARG A 376 -16.15 2.96 -10.12
C ARG A 376 -15.39 3.45 -11.35
N SER A 377 -15.52 2.74 -12.46
CA SER A 377 -15.07 3.20 -13.77
C SER A 377 -16.06 4.19 -14.40
N SER A 378 -15.99 4.39 -15.70
CA SER A 378 -16.95 5.25 -16.44
C SER A 378 -18.37 4.67 -16.48
N SER A 379 -18.54 3.35 -16.36
CA SER A 379 -19.86 2.72 -16.28
C SER A 379 -20.48 2.94 -14.89
N ASN A 380 -21.77 3.20 -14.84
CA ASN A 380 -22.50 3.39 -13.57
C ASN A 380 -22.52 2.11 -12.71
N ASP A 381 -22.58 0.95 -13.33
CA ASP A 381 -22.69 -0.36 -12.69
C ASP A 381 -21.34 -1.11 -12.77
N SER A 382 -20.26 -0.48 -12.38
CA SER A 382 -18.90 -1.01 -12.43
C SER A 382 -18.15 -0.99 -11.08
N ALA A 383 -18.85 -0.68 -10.00
CA ALA A 383 -18.25 -0.77 -8.67
C ALA A 383 -18.00 -2.25 -8.34
N GLY A 384 -16.84 -2.53 -7.74
CA GLY A 384 -16.41 -3.87 -7.33
C GLY A 384 -15.99 -3.88 -5.86
N SER A 385 -14.68 -4.00 -5.61
CA SER A 385 -14.13 -3.97 -4.24
C SER A 385 -13.56 -2.61 -3.85
N GLN A 386 -13.25 -1.73 -4.81
CA GLN A 386 -12.59 -0.47 -4.50
C GLN A 386 -13.56 0.52 -3.84
N PHE A 387 -13.11 1.13 -2.76
CA PHE A 387 -13.84 2.16 -2.02
C PHE A 387 -12.93 3.33 -1.68
N PHE A 388 -13.52 4.45 -1.32
CA PHE A 388 -12.77 5.60 -0.82
C PHE A 388 -13.41 6.21 0.42
N ILE A 389 -12.58 6.86 1.22
CA ILE A 389 -12.99 7.64 2.39
C ILE A 389 -12.71 9.12 2.09
N MET A 390 -13.70 9.96 2.26
CA MET A 390 -13.56 11.39 2.02
C MET A 390 -12.66 12.02 3.07
N HIS A 391 -11.57 12.67 2.63
CA HIS A 391 -10.72 13.50 3.49
C HIS A 391 -11.26 14.93 3.61
N ALA A 392 -11.97 15.43 2.60
CA ALA A 392 -12.67 16.71 2.60
C ALA A 392 -13.99 16.60 1.85
N ASP A 393 -14.87 17.58 2.03
CA ASP A 393 -16.18 17.64 1.35
C ASP A 393 -16.03 17.80 -0.17
N SER A 394 -16.88 17.10 -0.93
CA SER A 394 -16.90 17.18 -2.39
C SER A 394 -18.31 16.97 -2.97
N ASP A 395 -19.11 18.01 -2.98
CA ASP A 395 -20.51 17.99 -3.48
C ASP A 395 -20.61 17.50 -4.95
N SER A 396 -19.51 17.59 -5.71
CA SER A 396 -19.50 17.13 -7.12
C SER A 396 -19.65 15.62 -7.30
N LEU A 397 -19.46 14.84 -6.24
CA LEU A 397 -19.65 13.38 -6.21
C LEU A 397 -21.11 13.01 -5.90
N ASP A 398 -21.87 13.91 -5.29
CA ASP A 398 -23.27 13.65 -4.90
C ASP A 398 -24.12 13.28 -6.10
N GLY A 399 -24.88 12.21 -5.94
CA GLY A 399 -25.72 11.66 -6.99
C GLY A 399 -24.98 10.96 -8.13
N ASN A 400 -23.64 10.82 -8.08
CA ASN A 400 -22.81 10.19 -9.09
C ASN A 400 -21.96 9.02 -8.54
N TYR A 401 -21.85 8.89 -7.22
CA TYR A 401 -21.15 7.81 -6.53
C TYR A 401 -22.01 7.28 -5.39
N ALA A 402 -21.85 5.98 -5.08
CA ALA A 402 -22.62 5.29 -4.07
C ALA A 402 -21.98 5.48 -2.69
N ALA A 403 -22.34 6.55 -1.99
CA ALA A 403 -22.02 6.69 -0.58
C ALA A 403 -22.78 5.67 0.24
N PHE A 404 -22.10 4.94 1.17
CA PHE A 404 -22.71 3.83 1.87
C PHE A 404 -22.36 3.74 3.36
N GLY A 405 -21.53 4.65 3.88
CA GLY A 405 -21.14 4.66 5.29
C GLY A 405 -20.48 5.97 5.72
N MET A 406 -20.19 6.06 7.01
CA MET A 406 -19.56 7.23 7.65
C MET A 406 -18.56 6.79 8.71
N VAL A 407 -17.37 7.38 8.70
CA VAL A 407 -16.37 7.27 9.76
C VAL A 407 -16.87 8.00 11.00
N LEU A 408 -16.89 7.32 12.13
CA LEU A 408 -17.26 7.84 13.43
C LEU A 408 -16.05 8.10 14.33
N GLY A 409 -14.91 7.45 14.03
CA GLY A 409 -13.65 7.72 14.73
C GLY A 409 -12.44 7.24 13.90
N GLY A 410 -11.26 7.80 14.23
CA GLY A 410 -10.04 7.58 13.45
C GLY A 410 -9.93 8.49 12.22
N LEU A 411 -10.59 9.66 12.22
CA LEU A 411 -10.40 10.66 11.17
C LEU A 411 -8.97 11.24 11.16
N ASP A 412 -8.29 11.22 12.28
CA ASP A 412 -6.87 11.53 12.40
C ASP A 412 -6.00 10.49 11.66
N THR A 413 -6.35 9.21 11.69
CA THR A 413 -5.71 8.19 10.85
C THR A 413 -5.94 8.48 9.36
N VAL A 414 -7.15 8.89 8.97
CA VAL A 414 -7.44 9.31 7.58
C VAL A 414 -6.56 10.50 7.18
N ASP A 415 -6.37 11.48 8.08
CA ASP A 415 -5.51 12.65 7.84
C ASP A 415 -4.03 12.26 7.67
N VAL A 416 -3.53 11.36 8.52
CA VAL A 416 -2.17 10.82 8.40
C VAL A 416 -1.98 10.16 7.04
N ILE A 417 -2.89 9.26 6.63
CA ILE A 417 -2.83 8.60 5.32
C ILE A 417 -2.93 9.63 4.18
N ALA A 418 -3.82 10.62 4.30
CA ALA A 418 -4.00 11.67 3.29
C ALA A 418 -2.81 12.62 3.16
N SER A 419 -1.89 12.60 4.12
CA SER A 419 -0.72 13.48 4.19
C SER A 419 0.57 12.83 3.72
N VAL A 420 0.57 11.52 3.44
CA VAL A 420 1.80 10.83 3.00
C VAL A 420 2.26 11.31 1.62
N PRO A 421 3.56 11.33 1.37
CA PRO A 421 4.09 11.63 0.04
C PRO A 421 3.58 10.62 -1.01
N THR A 422 3.14 11.13 -2.15
CA THR A 422 2.66 10.33 -3.28
C THR A 422 3.56 10.50 -4.51
N ASP A 423 3.39 9.64 -5.48
CA ASP A 423 3.96 9.78 -6.81
C ASP A 423 3.04 10.62 -7.73
N SER A 424 3.39 10.73 -9.02
CA SER A 424 2.62 11.46 -10.02
C SER A 424 1.23 10.87 -10.33
N ASN A 425 0.96 9.66 -9.86
CA ASN A 425 -0.32 8.95 -10.02
C ASN A 425 -1.13 8.94 -8.71
N ASP A 426 -0.80 9.80 -7.75
CA ASP A 426 -1.38 9.86 -6.41
C ASP A 426 -1.13 8.59 -5.56
N LYS A 427 -0.20 7.70 -5.94
CA LYS A 427 0.13 6.49 -5.20
C LYS A 427 1.07 6.81 -4.04
N PRO A 428 0.75 6.44 -2.79
CA PRO A 428 1.66 6.60 -1.66
C PRO A 428 3.02 5.95 -1.93
N ARG A 429 4.10 6.68 -1.67
CA ARG A 429 5.48 6.17 -1.77
C ARG A 429 5.80 5.14 -0.70
N THR A 430 5.12 5.19 0.42
CA THR A 430 5.13 4.17 1.48
C THR A 430 3.74 3.56 1.55
N GLU A 431 3.65 2.25 1.45
CA GLU A 431 2.38 1.55 1.43
C GLU A 431 1.56 1.80 2.70
N GLN A 432 0.29 2.13 2.52
CA GLN A 432 -0.68 2.33 3.59
C GLN A 432 -1.55 1.07 3.70
N VAL A 433 -1.02 0.06 4.40
CA VAL A 433 -1.58 -1.29 4.43
C VAL A 433 -2.72 -1.40 5.43
N MET A 434 -3.88 -1.87 4.98
CA MET A 434 -4.97 -2.34 5.83
C MET A 434 -4.63 -3.74 6.34
N ARG A 435 -4.32 -3.88 7.63
CA ARG A 435 -4.03 -5.17 8.26
C ARG A 435 -5.24 -6.10 8.23
N THR A 436 -6.40 -5.55 8.56
CA THR A 436 -7.69 -6.23 8.47
C THR A 436 -8.83 -5.23 8.36
N VAL A 437 -9.87 -5.61 7.63
CA VAL A 437 -11.14 -4.89 7.61
C VAL A 437 -12.21 -5.84 8.13
N TYR A 438 -12.99 -5.40 9.09
CA TYR A 438 -14.03 -6.19 9.73
C TYR A 438 -15.34 -5.42 9.79
N VAL A 439 -16.44 -6.11 9.62
CA VAL A 439 -17.79 -5.54 9.79
C VAL A 439 -18.56 -6.37 10.80
N GLU A 440 -18.97 -5.73 11.91
CA GLU A 440 -19.92 -6.29 12.85
C GLU A 440 -21.34 -6.15 12.28
N THR A 441 -22.00 -7.27 12.07
CA THR A 441 -23.33 -7.33 11.46
C THR A 441 -24.46 -7.48 12.46
N TYR A 442 -24.14 -7.67 13.73
CA TYR A 442 -25.09 -7.97 14.82
C TYR A 442 -26.01 -9.17 14.50
N GLY A 443 -25.44 -10.20 13.84
CA GLY A 443 -26.17 -11.39 13.43
C GLY A 443 -27.16 -11.17 12.29
N LYS A 444 -27.17 -10.01 11.64
CA LYS A 444 -27.96 -9.76 10.42
C LYS A 444 -27.22 -10.28 9.19
N THR A 445 -27.96 -10.70 8.17
CA THR A 445 -27.42 -11.10 6.87
C THR A 445 -27.65 -9.99 5.87
N TYR A 446 -26.58 -9.59 5.18
CA TYR A 446 -26.61 -8.62 4.09
C TYR A 446 -26.30 -9.35 2.78
N THR A 447 -27.14 -9.14 1.77
CA THR A 447 -27.00 -9.77 0.45
C THR A 447 -26.89 -8.71 -0.62
N PHE A 448 -26.27 -9.04 -1.73
CA PHE A 448 -26.11 -8.16 -2.89
C PHE A 448 -26.17 -8.98 -4.18
N THR A 449 -26.31 -8.31 -5.31
CA THR A 449 -26.40 -8.92 -6.63
C THR A 449 -25.11 -8.70 -7.39
N MET A 450 -24.42 -9.80 -7.76
CA MET A 450 -23.26 -9.75 -8.64
C MET A 450 -23.74 -9.55 -10.09
N LEU A 451 -23.15 -8.60 -10.77
CA LEU A 451 -23.29 -8.42 -12.22
C LEU A 451 -22.11 -9.13 -12.88
N GLU A 452 -22.40 -9.93 -13.92
CA GLU A 452 -21.37 -10.54 -14.76
C GLU A 452 -20.75 -9.46 -15.65
N ASP A 453 -19.43 -9.48 -15.85
CA ASP A 453 -18.68 -8.59 -16.74
C ASP A 453 -19.05 -8.77 -18.21
#